data_6207e0b7c82b454b523db52a9ad5db65
#
_entry.id   6207e0b7c82b454b523db52a9ad5db65
#
_cell.length_a   1.000
_cell.length_b   1.000
_cell.length_c   1.000
_cell.angle_alpha   90.00
_cell.angle_beta   90.00
_cell.angle_gamma   90.00
#
_symmetry.space_group_name_H-M   'P 1'
#
loop_
_entity.id
_entity.type
_entity.pdbx_description
1 polymer ?
#
loop_
_entity_poly.entity_id
_entity_poly.type
_entity_poly.pdbx_seq_one_letter_code
_entity_poly.pdbx_strand_id
1 'polypeptide(L)'
;MQDITIRNASLADAPRILEIYAWYVEHTVITFEYDVPSLEEFEGRMRRTMQKYPHLVIERDGRVEGYAYAGPFVGRAAYDWACELTIYLDHDARKHGMGRALYEALADRLQAMGILNLYACIGYPQAEDEYLTRNSARFHEHLGFTLVGTFHNCGYKFGRWYDMIWMEKIIGEHRPDQPPVQPYIY
;
A
#
# COMPACT_ATOMS: atom_id res chain seq x y z
N MET A 1 24.71 12.78 -6.73
CA MET A 1 23.46 12.06 -7.01
C MET A 1 22.88 11.66 -5.66
N GLN A 2 21.59 11.88 -5.41
CA GLN A 2 20.96 11.37 -4.19
C GLN A 2 20.91 9.84 -4.29
N ASP A 3 21.38 9.16 -3.26
CA ASP A 3 21.38 7.70 -3.23
C ASP A 3 19.99 7.20 -2.81
N ILE A 4 19.27 6.59 -3.76
CA ILE A 4 17.93 6.01 -3.52
C ILE A 4 18.07 4.50 -3.56
N THR A 5 17.71 3.82 -2.47
CA THR A 5 17.71 2.37 -2.35
C THR A 5 16.36 1.83 -1.93
N ILE A 6 16.01 0.63 -2.43
CA ILE A 6 14.82 -0.11 -2.00
C ILE A 6 15.29 -1.44 -1.42
N ARG A 7 14.85 -1.72 -0.21
CA ARG A 7 15.18 -2.96 0.49
C ARG A 7 13.97 -3.54 1.23
N ASN A 8 14.11 -4.78 1.68
CA ASN A 8 13.16 -5.35 2.62
C ASN A 8 13.15 -4.52 3.91
N ALA A 9 11.94 -4.31 4.45
CA ALA A 9 11.77 -3.75 5.77
C ALA A 9 12.18 -4.77 6.84
N SER A 10 12.57 -4.27 7.99
CA SER A 10 12.77 -5.03 9.21
C SER A 10 11.97 -4.39 10.36
N LEU A 11 11.85 -5.09 11.48
CA LEU A 11 11.17 -4.50 12.64
C LEU A 11 11.92 -3.28 13.22
N ALA A 12 13.22 -3.15 12.94
CA ALA A 12 13.97 -1.95 13.30
C ALA A 12 13.48 -0.68 12.57
N ASP A 13 12.80 -0.84 11.43
CA ASP A 13 12.23 0.28 10.68
C ASP A 13 10.86 0.71 11.23
N ALA A 14 10.22 -0.10 12.08
CA ALA A 14 8.86 0.13 12.56
C ALA A 14 8.65 1.52 13.19
N PRO A 15 9.56 2.07 14.01
CA PRO A 15 9.36 3.41 14.56
C PRO A 15 9.28 4.49 13.47
N ARG A 16 10.15 4.41 12.45
CA ARG A 16 10.15 5.39 11.37
C ARG A 16 8.96 5.21 10.42
N ILE A 17 8.57 3.98 10.12
CA ILE A 17 7.39 3.67 9.31
C ILE A 17 6.13 4.16 10.02
N LEU A 18 6.02 3.93 11.33
CA LEU A 18 4.91 4.42 12.14
C LEU A 18 4.84 5.95 12.16
N GLU A 19 5.97 6.66 12.26
CA GLU A 19 6.02 8.12 12.17
C GLU A 19 5.44 8.61 10.83
N ILE A 20 5.82 7.99 9.71
CA ILE A 20 5.24 8.30 8.39
C ILE A 20 3.73 8.07 8.40
N TYR A 21 3.26 6.92 8.91
CA TYR A 21 1.85 6.56 8.95
C TYR A 21 1.02 7.47 9.86
N ALA A 22 1.56 7.84 11.03
CA ALA A 22 0.91 8.69 12.01
C ALA A 22 0.46 10.03 11.40
N TRP A 23 1.32 10.64 10.58
CA TRP A 23 0.95 11.87 9.91
C TRP A 23 -0.33 11.73 9.05
N TYR A 24 -0.47 10.60 8.34
CA TYR A 24 -1.67 10.32 7.52
C TYR A 24 -2.91 10.07 8.38
N VAL A 25 -2.76 9.40 9.52
CA VAL A 25 -3.86 9.19 10.47
C VAL A 25 -4.38 10.51 11.00
N GLU A 26 -3.49 11.41 11.39
CA GLU A 26 -3.83 12.67 12.05
C GLU A 26 -4.31 13.76 11.09
N HIS A 27 -3.88 13.74 9.82
CA HIS A 27 -4.07 14.88 8.91
C HIS A 27 -4.87 14.57 7.65
N THR A 28 -5.19 13.30 7.39
CA THR A 28 -5.83 12.92 6.12
C THR A 28 -6.92 11.87 6.26
N VAL A 29 -7.67 11.67 5.17
CA VAL A 29 -8.60 10.55 5.00
C VAL A 29 -8.02 9.48 4.06
N ILE A 30 -6.71 9.53 3.78
CA ILE A 30 -6.02 8.46 3.03
C ILE A 30 -6.05 7.15 3.82
N THR A 31 -6.08 7.23 5.15
CA THR A 31 -6.45 6.14 6.04
C THR A 31 -7.67 6.54 6.87
N PHE A 32 -8.56 5.57 7.15
CA PHE A 32 -9.76 5.77 7.95
C PHE A 32 -9.55 5.42 9.45
N GLU A 33 -8.32 5.13 9.87
CA GLU A 33 -8.03 5.02 11.31
C GLU A 33 -8.16 6.39 11.98
N TYR A 34 -8.77 6.41 13.17
CA TYR A 34 -8.95 7.64 13.98
C TYR A 34 -7.73 7.91 14.87
N ASP A 35 -7.15 6.84 15.41
CA ASP A 35 -6.04 6.90 16.35
C ASP A 35 -4.78 6.28 15.76
N VAL A 36 -3.63 6.86 16.09
CA VAL A 36 -2.34 6.27 15.73
C VAL A 36 -2.14 5.00 16.55
N PRO A 37 -1.88 3.84 15.94
CA PRO A 37 -1.62 2.61 16.67
C PRO A 37 -0.35 2.72 17.53
N SER A 38 -0.28 1.96 18.63
CA SER A 38 0.96 1.85 19.38
C SER A 38 2.07 1.19 18.52
N LEU A 39 3.33 1.44 18.90
CA LEU A 39 4.47 0.80 18.21
C LEU A 39 4.37 -0.73 18.26
N GLU A 40 3.99 -1.29 19.43
CA GLU A 40 3.82 -2.74 19.60
C GLU A 40 2.74 -3.31 18.66
N GLU A 41 1.60 -2.64 18.55
CA GLU A 41 0.54 -3.04 17.62
C GLU A 41 1.03 -2.95 16.17
N PHE A 42 1.70 -1.87 15.81
CA PHE A 42 2.21 -1.66 14.45
C PHE A 42 3.26 -2.69 14.06
N GLU A 43 4.21 -3.01 14.95
CA GLU A 43 5.15 -4.11 14.77
C GLU A 43 4.43 -5.47 14.61
N GLY A 44 3.36 -5.69 15.36
CA GLY A 44 2.52 -6.87 15.22
C GLY A 44 1.89 -6.98 13.83
N ARG A 45 1.44 -5.85 13.26
CA ARG A 45 0.95 -5.78 11.86
C ARG A 45 2.05 -6.11 10.87
N MET A 46 3.24 -5.54 11.04
CA MET A 46 4.40 -5.83 10.20
C MET A 46 4.79 -7.31 10.26
N ARG A 47 4.89 -7.91 11.45
CA ARG A 47 5.20 -9.34 11.62
C ARG A 47 4.21 -10.23 10.89
N ARG A 48 2.89 -9.95 10.97
CA ARG A 48 1.86 -10.72 10.25
C ARG A 48 2.02 -10.62 8.73
N THR A 49 2.24 -9.42 8.22
CA THR A 49 2.47 -9.19 6.78
C THR A 49 3.70 -9.95 6.29
N MET A 50 4.80 -9.83 7.01
CA MET A 50 6.11 -10.42 6.66
C MET A 50 6.15 -11.94 6.71
N GLN A 51 5.13 -12.62 7.27
CA GLN A 51 5.02 -14.08 7.22
C GLN A 51 4.79 -14.62 5.80
N LYS A 52 4.18 -13.84 4.92
CA LYS A 52 3.82 -14.30 3.58
C LYS A 52 4.18 -13.30 2.48
N TYR A 53 4.08 -12.01 2.75
CA TYR A 53 4.17 -10.95 1.74
C TYR A 53 5.39 -10.07 1.92
N PRO A 54 5.92 -9.47 0.84
CA PRO A 54 6.98 -8.48 0.93
C PRO A 54 6.48 -7.21 1.63
N HIS A 55 7.34 -6.67 2.49
CA HIS A 55 7.23 -5.35 3.09
C HIS A 55 8.53 -4.60 2.77
N LEU A 56 8.43 -3.52 2.03
CA LEU A 56 9.58 -2.79 1.49
C LEU A 56 9.66 -1.39 2.05
N VAL A 57 10.86 -0.88 2.18
CA VAL A 57 11.14 0.53 2.42
C VAL A 57 11.95 1.11 1.28
N ILE A 58 11.76 2.40 1.03
CA ILE A 58 12.61 3.20 0.16
C ILE A 58 13.37 4.21 1.00
N GLU A 59 14.66 4.25 0.80
CA GLU A 59 15.58 5.15 1.49
C GLU A 59 16.17 6.17 0.53
N ARG A 60 16.42 7.36 1.06
CA ARG A 60 17.18 8.40 0.40
C ARG A 60 18.25 8.90 1.36
N ASP A 61 19.52 8.81 0.94
CA ASP A 61 20.67 9.21 1.75
C ASP A 61 20.66 8.54 3.16
N GLY A 62 20.25 7.24 3.23
CA GLY A 62 20.20 6.45 4.46
C GLY A 62 18.98 6.68 5.37
N ARG A 63 18.03 7.53 4.97
CA ARG A 63 16.79 7.77 5.71
C ARG A 63 15.61 7.11 4.99
N VAL A 64 14.77 6.38 5.71
CA VAL A 64 13.51 5.83 5.18
C VAL A 64 12.56 6.97 4.87
N GLU A 65 12.15 7.08 3.61
CA GLU A 65 11.26 8.11 3.07
C GLU A 65 9.89 7.55 2.65
N GLY A 66 9.71 6.23 2.74
CA GLY A 66 8.44 5.59 2.44
C GLY A 66 8.51 4.09 2.57
N TYR A 67 7.34 3.48 2.52
CA TYR A 67 7.19 2.03 2.58
C TYR A 67 6.00 1.55 1.78
N ALA A 68 6.05 0.30 1.35
CA ALA A 68 4.93 -0.38 0.70
C ALA A 68 4.93 -1.86 1.08
N TYR A 69 3.75 -2.44 1.17
CA TYR A 69 3.58 -3.85 1.44
C TYR A 69 2.33 -4.40 0.76
N ALA A 70 2.23 -5.72 0.72
CA ALA A 70 1.02 -6.40 0.31
C ALA A 70 0.39 -7.15 1.49
N GLY A 71 -0.90 -7.36 1.39
CA GLY A 71 -1.67 -8.17 2.32
C GLY A 71 -2.69 -9.03 1.57
N PRO A 72 -3.36 -9.98 2.26
CA PRO A 72 -4.38 -10.81 1.63
C PRO A 72 -5.56 -9.96 1.18
N PHE A 73 -6.05 -10.16 -0.05
CA PHE A 73 -7.22 -9.42 -0.56
C PHE A 73 -8.49 -9.73 0.25
N VAL A 74 -8.83 -11.02 0.46
CA VAL A 74 -10.04 -11.43 1.20
C VAL A 74 -9.74 -12.42 2.34
N GLY A 75 -8.50 -12.93 2.43
CA GLY A 75 -8.07 -13.83 3.50
C GLY A 75 -8.64 -15.26 3.41
N ARG A 76 -9.02 -15.73 2.21
CA ARG A 76 -9.42 -17.13 1.94
C ARG A 76 -8.53 -17.71 0.86
N ALA A 77 -8.19 -19.00 0.97
CA ALA A 77 -7.23 -19.68 0.08
C ALA A 77 -7.55 -19.55 -1.43
N ALA A 78 -8.83 -19.50 -1.81
CA ALA A 78 -9.23 -19.31 -3.20
C ALA A 78 -8.83 -17.93 -3.79
N TYR A 79 -8.45 -16.97 -2.94
CA TYR A 79 -7.97 -15.65 -3.33
C TYR A 79 -6.45 -15.49 -3.18
N ASP A 80 -5.70 -16.58 -3.00
CA ASP A 80 -4.26 -16.52 -2.76
C ASP A 80 -3.46 -15.86 -3.89
N TRP A 81 -3.96 -15.89 -5.13
CA TRP A 81 -3.35 -15.23 -6.29
C TRP A 81 -3.65 -13.73 -6.40
N ALA A 82 -4.36 -13.19 -5.41
CA ALA A 82 -4.73 -11.79 -5.33
C ALA A 82 -4.24 -11.18 -4.01
N CYS A 83 -3.79 -9.92 -4.06
CA CYS A 83 -3.38 -9.21 -2.86
C CYS A 83 -3.80 -7.74 -2.92
N GLU A 84 -3.97 -7.15 -1.74
CA GLU A 84 -4.14 -5.71 -1.56
C GLU A 84 -2.79 -5.06 -1.33
N LEU A 85 -2.56 -3.91 -1.97
CA LEU A 85 -1.35 -3.13 -1.84
C LEU A 85 -1.57 -1.90 -0.96
N THR A 86 -0.55 -1.58 -0.19
CA THR A 86 -0.50 -0.36 0.63
C THR A 86 0.81 0.37 0.37
N ILE A 87 0.74 1.69 0.23
CA ILE A 87 1.91 2.55 0.08
C ILE A 87 1.72 3.87 0.83
N TYR A 88 2.76 4.27 1.55
CA TYR A 88 2.88 5.59 2.16
C TYR A 88 4.27 6.15 1.94
N LEU A 89 4.34 7.42 1.59
CA LEU A 89 5.59 8.18 1.53
C LEU A 89 5.58 9.25 2.61
N ASP A 90 6.75 9.60 3.12
CA ASP A 90 6.88 10.78 3.97
C ASP A 90 6.26 11.99 3.25
N HIS A 91 5.45 12.76 3.98
CA HIS A 91 4.70 13.87 3.41
C HIS A 91 5.62 14.95 2.80
N ASP A 92 6.85 15.07 3.31
CA ASP A 92 7.87 16.00 2.80
C ASP A 92 8.70 15.43 1.63
N ALA A 93 8.65 14.09 1.43
CA ALA A 93 9.47 13.39 0.43
C ALA A 93 8.80 13.22 -0.95
N ARG A 94 7.68 13.89 -1.20
CA ARG A 94 6.88 13.74 -2.42
C ARG A 94 7.61 14.30 -3.65
N LYS A 95 7.23 13.79 -4.85
CA LYS A 95 7.64 14.29 -6.21
C LYS A 95 8.99 13.81 -6.75
N HIS A 96 9.64 12.81 -6.16
CA HIS A 96 10.93 12.29 -6.65
C HIS A 96 10.83 10.93 -7.39
N GLY A 97 9.63 10.50 -7.82
CA GLY A 97 9.43 9.20 -8.46
C GLY A 97 9.50 8.00 -7.52
N MET A 98 9.76 8.22 -6.22
CA MET A 98 9.96 7.16 -5.22
C MET A 98 8.74 6.25 -5.09
N GLY A 99 7.51 6.79 -5.14
CA GLY A 99 6.29 6.00 -5.08
C GLY A 99 6.18 5.00 -6.23
N ARG A 100 6.49 5.42 -7.46
CA ARG A 100 6.52 4.54 -8.62
C ARG A 100 7.57 3.44 -8.45
N ALA A 101 8.81 3.82 -8.12
CA ALA A 101 9.89 2.86 -7.95
C ALA A 101 9.58 1.81 -6.87
N LEU A 102 9.02 2.25 -5.75
CA LEU A 102 8.63 1.36 -4.65
C LEU A 102 7.49 0.40 -5.04
N TYR A 103 6.50 0.89 -5.79
CA TYR A 103 5.38 0.07 -6.27
C TYR A 103 5.80 -0.93 -7.35
N GLU A 104 6.66 -0.52 -8.28
CA GLU A 104 7.22 -1.41 -9.29
C GLU A 104 8.05 -2.52 -8.62
N ALA A 105 8.93 -2.16 -7.69
CA ALA A 105 9.70 -3.15 -6.93
C ALA A 105 8.83 -4.11 -6.10
N LEU A 106 7.71 -3.66 -5.56
CA LEU A 106 6.74 -4.51 -4.86
C LEU A 106 6.03 -5.44 -5.84
N ALA A 107 5.56 -4.93 -6.98
CA ALA A 107 4.88 -5.70 -8.02
C ALA A 107 5.77 -6.82 -8.59
N ASP A 108 7.06 -6.54 -8.85
CA ASP A 108 8.03 -7.53 -9.33
C ASP A 108 8.19 -8.69 -8.34
N ARG A 109 8.26 -8.40 -7.03
CA ARG A 109 8.36 -9.43 -6.00
C ARG A 109 7.09 -10.27 -5.90
N LEU A 110 5.93 -9.63 -6.00
CA LEU A 110 4.64 -10.30 -5.97
C LEU A 110 4.43 -11.19 -7.20
N GLN A 111 4.84 -10.72 -8.38
CA GLN A 111 4.81 -11.53 -9.61
C GLN A 111 5.72 -12.75 -9.49
N ALA A 112 6.91 -12.61 -8.91
CA ALA A 112 7.83 -13.73 -8.66
C ALA A 112 7.26 -14.76 -7.66
N MET A 113 6.37 -14.35 -6.74
CA MET A 113 5.62 -15.26 -5.85
C MET A 113 4.50 -16.03 -6.57
N GLY A 114 4.08 -15.57 -7.77
CA GLY A 114 2.93 -16.12 -8.49
C GLY A 114 1.62 -15.37 -8.23
N ILE A 115 1.65 -14.16 -7.66
CA ILE A 115 0.49 -13.27 -7.57
C ILE A 115 0.12 -12.79 -8.97
N LEU A 116 -1.17 -12.75 -9.25
CA LEU A 116 -1.72 -12.37 -10.57
C LEU A 116 -2.49 -11.05 -10.53
N ASN A 117 -3.17 -10.78 -9.42
CA ASN A 117 -4.03 -9.61 -9.27
C ASN A 117 -3.56 -8.72 -8.11
N LEU A 118 -3.38 -7.45 -8.41
CA LEU A 118 -3.10 -6.40 -7.44
C LEU A 118 -4.34 -5.53 -7.26
N TYR A 119 -4.71 -5.27 -6.01
CA TYR A 119 -5.82 -4.40 -5.65
C TYR A 119 -5.35 -3.24 -4.79
N ALA A 120 -5.98 -2.09 -4.97
CA ALA A 120 -5.79 -0.92 -4.12
C ALA A 120 -7.15 -0.41 -3.63
N CYS A 121 -7.29 -0.31 -2.31
CA CYS A 121 -8.42 0.30 -1.63
C CYS A 121 -8.09 1.77 -1.36
N ILE A 122 -8.84 2.69 -1.93
CA ILE A 122 -8.49 4.11 -1.96
C ILE A 122 -9.67 4.95 -1.48
N GLY A 123 -9.45 5.77 -0.45
CA GLY A 123 -10.39 6.82 -0.07
C GLY A 123 -10.61 7.78 -1.25
N TYR A 124 -11.87 8.10 -1.56
CA TYR A 124 -12.19 8.89 -2.73
C TYR A 124 -13.19 10.00 -2.39
N PRO A 125 -12.85 11.27 -2.63
CA PRO A 125 -13.76 12.37 -2.34
C PRO A 125 -14.71 12.62 -3.51
N GLN A 126 -15.97 12.92 -3.21
CA GLN A 126 -16.92 13.43 -4.21
C GLN A 126 -16.46 14.80 -4.74
N ALA A 127 -16.01 15.66 -3.82
CA ALA A 127 -15.27 16.88 -4.10
C ALA A 127 -13.98 16.89 -3.28
N GLU A 128 -12.86 17.29 -3.90
CA GLU A 128 -11.57 17.39 -3.19
C GLU A 128 -11.66 18.43 -2.07
N ASP A 129 -11.05 18.14 -0.93
CA ASP A 129 -10.97 19.01 0.23
C ASP A 129 -9.57 19.00 0.87
N GLU A 130 -9.42 19.67 2.01
CA GLU A 130 -8.14 19.75 2.74
C GLU A 130 -7.63 18.40 3.27
N TYR A 131 -8.50 17.40 3.43
CA TYR A 131 -8.17 16.09 3.99
C TYR A 131 -7.97 15.01 2.94
N LEU A 132 -8.61 15.14 1.77
CA LEU A 132 -8.57 14.11 0.73
C LEU A 132 -8.65 14.71 -0.68
N THR A 133 -7.71 14.31 -1.52
CA THR A 133 -7.68 14.60 -2.94
C THR A 133 -7.77 13.31 -3.76
N ARG A 134 -7.95 13.43 -5.07
CA ARG A 134 -7.92 12.28 -6.00
C ARG A 134 -6.51 11.87 -6.43
N ASN A 135 -5.47 12.39 -5.77
CA ASN A 135 -4.08 12.13 -6.14
C ASN A 135 -3.73 10.63 -6.06
N SER A 136 -4.23 9.90 -5.06
CA SER A 136 -3.98 8.47 -4.95
C SER A 136 -4.59 7.69 -6.11
N ALA A 137 -5.82 7.98 -6.50
CA ALA A 137 -6.47 7.37 -7.66
C ALA A 137 -5.69 7.63 -8.96
N ARG A 138 -5.33 8.91 -9.20
CA ARG A 138 -4.52 9.30 -10.37
C ARG A 138 -3.14 8.63 -10.39
N PHE A 139 -2.52 8.49 -9.22
CA PHE A 139 -1.25 7.78 -9.10
C PHE A 139 -1.39 6.31 -9.53
N HIS A 140 -2.43 5.61 -9.07
CA HIS A 140 -2.69 4.23 -9.46
C HIS A 140 -3.05 4.09 -10.93
N GLU A 141 -3.85 5.00 -11.49
CA GLU A 141 -4.13 5.07 -12.94
C GLU A 141 -2.83 5.15 -13.76
N HIS A 142 -1.89 6.03 -13.36
CA HIS A 142 -0.58 6.15 -14.03
C HIS A 142 0.31 4.90 -13.91
N LEU A 143 0.03 4.03 -12.94
CA LEU A 143 0.69 2.73 -12.78
C LEU A 143 -0.05 1.60 -13.49
N GLY A 144 -1.13 1.90 -14.20
CA GLY A 144 -1.90 0.94 -14.99
C GLY A 144 -2.98 0.20 -14.21
N PHE A 145 -3.41 0.73 -13.06
CA PHE A 145 -4.61 0.26 -12.39
C PHE A 145 -5.87 0.83 -13.04
N THR A 146 -6.94 0.05 -13.02
CA THR A 146 -8.27 0.42 -13.53
C THR A 146 -9.29 0.40 -12.40
N LEU A 147 -10.30 1.28 -12.46
CA LEU A 147 -11.39 1.35 -11.50
C LEU A 147 -12.25 0.08 -11.59
N VAL A 148 -12.48 -0.58 -10.45
CA VAL A 148 -13.37 -1.74 -10.33
C VAL A 148 -14.76 -1.31 -9.86
N GLY A 149 -14.83 -0.44 -8.86
CA GLY A 149 -16.09 0.02 -8.31
C GLY A 149 -15.94 1.05 -7.21
N THR A 150 -17.07 1.67 -6.84
CA THR A 150 -17.15 2.71 -5.82
C THR A 150 -18.13 2.33 -4.74
N PHE A 151 -17.74 2.53 -3.49
CA PHE A 151 -18.61 2.44 -2.31
C PHE A 151 -18.90 3.86 -1.82
N HIS A 152 -20.17 4.25 -1.90
CA HIS A 152 -20.57 5.62 -1.61
C HIS A 152 -20.77 5.84 -0.11
N ASN A 153 -20.24 6.95 0.41
CA ASN A 153 -20.39 7.38 1.81
C ASN A 153 -20.13 6.24 2.82
N CYS A 154 -19.11 5.43 2.57
CA CYS A 154 -18.81 4.25 3.39
C CYS A 154 -17.81 4.54 4.52
N GLY A 155 -17.12 5.67 4.50
CA GLY A 155 -16.17 6.09 5.52
C GLY A 155 -16.53 7.47 6.08
N TYR A 156 -16.41 7.62 7.42
CA TYR A 156 -16.65 8.89 8.10
C TYR A 156 -15.42 9.31 8.89
N LYS A 157 -14.88 10.51 8.63
CA LYS A 157 -13.72 11.05 9.35
C LYS A 157 -13.71 12.58 9.26
N PHE A 158 -13.21 13.27 10.26
CA PHE A 158 -13.17 14.74 10.35
C PHE A 158 -14.54 15.40 10.11
N GLY A 159 -15.62 14.76 10.58
CA GLY A 159 -16.97 15.29 10.43
C GLY A 159 -17.59 15.17 9.03
N ARG A 160 -16.99 14.40 8.12
CA ARG A 160 -17.42 14.25 6.72
C ARG A 160 -17.52 12.80 6.28
N TRP A 161 -18.42 12.54 5.33
CA TRP A 161 -18.53 11.24 4.65
C TRP A 161 -17.69 11.24 3.38
N TYR A 162 -17.04 10.11 3.14
CA TYR A 162 -16.20 9.88 1.97
C TYR A 162 -16.57 8.56 1.29
N ASP A 163 -16.38 8.54 -0.02
CA ASP A 163 -16.45 7.32 -0.80
C ASP A 163 -15.14 6.53 -0.66
N MET A 164 -15.16 5.27 -1.06
CA MET A 164 -13.99 4.44 -1.24
C MET A 164 -14.09 3.75 -2.60
N ILE A 165 -12.98 3.67 -3.33
CA ILE A 165 -12.89 2.95 -4.58
C ILE A 165 -11.96 1.76 -4.46
N TRP A 166 -12.25 0.71 -5.23
CA TRP A 166 -11.31 -0.35 -5.53
C TRP A 166 -10.75 -0.14 -6.93
N MET A 167 -9.42 -0.25 -7.04
CA MET A 167 -8.72 -0.29 -8.31
C MET A 167 -7.95 -1.61 -8.44
N GLU A 168 -7.82 -2.15 -9.66
CA GLU A 168 -7.12 -3.39 -9.92
C GLU A 168 -6.06 -3.24 -11.01
N LYS A 169 -5.02 -4.08 -10.90
CA LYS A 169 -4.03 -4.29 -11.96
C LYS A 169 -3.72 -5.78 -12.06
N ILE A 170 -3.89 -6.35 -13.25
CA ILE A 170 -3.50 -7.73 -13.56
C ILE A 170 -2.04 -7.73 -13.98
N ILE A 171 -1.21 -8.57 -13.31
CA ILE A 171 0.24 -8.67 -13.55
C ILE A 171 0.68 -10.05 -14.03
N GLY A 172 -0.24 -11.01 -14.16
CA GLY A 172 0.06 -12.35 -14.64
C GLY A 172 -1.10 -12.97 -15.39
N GLU A 173 -0.84 -14.07 -16.07
CA GLU A 173 -1.83 -14.80 -16.86
C GLU A 173 -2.58 -15.80 -15.98
N HIS A 174 -3.92 -15.78 -16.07
CA HIS A 174 -4.78 -16.76 -15.41
C HIS A 174 -4.87 -18.03 -16.25
N ARG A 175 -4.50 -19.18 -15.68
CA ARG A 175 -4.48 -20.49 -16.36
C ARG A 175 -5.32 -21.52 -15.60
N PRO A 176 -5.91 -22.52 -16.31
CA PRO A 176 -6.67 -23.59 -15.64
C PRO A 176 -5.83 -24.42 -14.66
N ASP A 177 -4.53 -24.54 -14.91
CA ASP A 177 -3.54 -25.28 -14.12
C ASP A 177 -2.65 -24.33 -13.29
N GLN A 178 -3.26 -23.31 -12.69
CA GLN A 178 -2.53 -22.28 -11.96
C GLN A 178 -1.69 -22.86 -10.82
N PRO A 179 -0.36 -22.67 -10.81
CA PRO A 179 0.48 -23.14 -9.73
C PRO A 179 0.20 -22.35 -8.44
N PRO A 180 0.46 -22.97 -7.25
CA PRO A 180 0.25 -22.28 -5.98
C PRO A 180 1.24 -21.12 -5.80
N VAL A 181 0.76 -20.08 -5.11
CA VAL A 181 1.59 -18.93 -4.72
C VAL A 181 2.63 -19.38 -3.69
N GLN A 182 3.86 -18.91 -3.87
CA GLN A 182 4.95 -19.16 -2.92
C GLN A 182 5.05 -18.00 -1.93
N PRO A 183 5.28 -18.27 -0.62
CA PRO A 183 5.57 -17.21 0.33
C PRO A 183 6.81 -16.43 -0.07
N TYR A 184 6.83 -15.12 0.23
CA TYR A 184 8.01 -14.29 0.04
C TYR A 184 9.13 -14.71 0.99
N ILE A 185 10.36 -14.80 0.47
CA ILE A 185 11.56 -15.10 1.25
C ILE A 185 12.36 -13.82 1.43
N TYR A 186 12.54 -13.38 2.69
CA TYR A 186 13.27 -12.18 3.09
C TYR A 186 14.78 -12.32 2.96
#